data_ab61cef01b2a8dc5506a61d50fcc8e1e
#
_entry.id   ab61cef01b2a8dc5506a61d50fcc8e1e
#
_cell.length_a   1.000
_cell.length_b   1.000
_cell.length_c   1.000
_cell.angle_alpha   90.00
_cell.angle_beta   90.00
_cell.angle_gamma   90.00
#
_symmetry.space_group_name_H-M   'P 1'
#
loop_
_entity.id
_entity.type
_entity.pdbx_description
1 polymer ?
#
loop_
_entity_poly.entity_id
_entity_poly.type
_entity_poly.pdbx_seq_one_letter_code
_entity_poly.pdbx_strand_id
1 'polypeptide(L)'
;MKYDIIRLMSAELWNFKNVAHGKLEMPGAACRDFSGDRSEILGIYGQNGSGKTTVIDALYFAKQLLTGHALPSDAGDYIAKNAEEAVCALSFYLGSQDTGFAVSYEFTLHRASHGAYVARERLSRRMILEGKLSPAKRLIEYDANAEGRFLSPISRWNEVLASLPEAAVELAVARKLCIRNASSFLFSAETAPIFSGCCRKDAESGEAFENIFSALSSYAAQGLFVISSDHSGTIALEASLPLALHFDGDDKTPDEMLLSLTEPSVQPSDTYKIVKISVESLNCVLGVLSPDMKLEIREYGGQMTPDGRDGMRFEILSVRGENRIPLKYESEGIKKLISILSILIAMYNDASVCVAVDEFDAGIYEYLLGEILRILEESGRGQLIFTSHNLRPLEMIDPKNIVFTTTNPENRYIRLDRSGGGNLRDRYIRSISVGGQKEELYGYTNPLEIARAFRLAGRCGDGKS
;
A
#
# COMPACT_ATOMS: atom_id res chain seq x y z
N MET A 1 4.71 19.44 -8.58
CA MET A 1 4.65 19.23 -7.11
C MET A 1 5.75 20.02 -6.43
N LYS A 2 5.58 20.47 -5.19
CA LYS A 2 6.63 21.21 -4.45
C LYS A 2 7.71 20.28 -3.88
N TYR A 3 7.44 19.00 -3.78
CA TYR A 3 8.38 17.99 -3.28
C TYR A 3 8.81 17.08 -4.42
N ASP A 4 10.12 16.85 -4.50
CA ASP A 4 10.73 16.04 -5.56
C ASP A 4 10.65 14.55 -5.22
N ILE A 5 10.61 14.22 -3.92
CA ILE A 5 10.57 12.84 -3.43
C ILE A 5 9.59 12.73 -2.27
N ILE A 6 8.75 11.70 -2.32
CA ILE A 6 7.88 11.29 -1.21
C ILE A 6 8.12 9.80 -0.97
N ARG A 7 8.43 9.43 0.30
CA ARG A 7 8.69 8.03 0.67
C ARG A 7 8.00 7.66 1.97
N LEU A 8 7.49 6.45 2.05
CA LEU A 8 7.01 5.89 3.31
C LEU A 8 8.22 5.62 4.22
N MET A 9 8.16 6.07 5.46
CA MET A 9 9.21 5.85 6.47
C MET A 9 8.85 4.72 7.42
N SER A 10 7.61 4.70 7.90
CA SER A 10 7.15 3.70 8.86
C SER A 10 5.63 3.56 8.86
N ALA A 11 5.17 2.40 9.31
CA ALA A 11 3.78 2.11 9.65
C ALA A 11 3.73 1.57 11.07
N GLU A 12 2.82 2.08 11.91
CA GLU A 12 2.61 1.66 13.28
C GLU A 12 1.12 1.42 13.52
N LEU A 13 0.78 0.26 14.07
CA LEU A 13 -0.56 -0.26 14.19
C LEU A 13 -0.90 -0.57 15.64
N TRP A 14 -2.12 -0.24 16.05
CA TRP A 14 -2.69 -0.63 17.35
C TRP A 14 -4.08 -1.21 17.14
N ASN A 15 -4.33 -2.36 17.73
CA ASN A 15 -5.62 -3.07 17.69
C ASN A 15 -6.17 -3.30 16.27
N PHE A 16 -5.27 -3.52 15.31
CA PHE A 16 -5.66 -3.74 13.91
C PHE A 16 -5.62 -5.25 13.61
N LYS A 17 -6.79 -5.87 13.34
CA LYS A 17 -6.96 -7.33 13.21
C LYS A 17 -6.37 -8.08 14.42
N ASN A 18 -5.36 -8.90 14.20
CA ASN A 18 -4.64 -9.69 15.21
C ASN A 18 -3.34 -9.03 15.72
N VAL A 19 -3.14 -7.76 15.40
CA VAL A 19 -2.01 -6.95 15.85
C VAL A 19 -2.49 -6.02 16.96
N ALA A 20 -2.15 -6.32 18.23
CA ALA A 20 -2.44 -5.41 19.32
C ALA A 20 -1.49 -4.21 19.27
N HIS A 21 -0.20 -4.45 19.01
CA HIS A 21 0.76 -3.40 18.66
C HIS A 21 1.84 -3.95 17.72
N GLY A 22 2.20 -3.14 16.73
CA GLY A 22 3.27 -3.48 15.81
C GLY A 22 3.79 -2.27 15.05
N LYS A 23 5.09 -2.14 14.92
CA LYS A 23 5.76 -1.07 14.18
C LYS A 23 6.69 -1.65 13.13
N LEU A 24 6.59 -1.12 11.92
CA LEU A 24 7.47 -1.40 10.79
C LEU A 24 8.19 -0.12 10.38
N GLU A 25 9.48 -0.22 10.17
CA GLU A 25 10.30 0.88 9.65
C GLU A 25 10.95 0.45 8.35
N MET A 26 10.87 1.30 7.33
CA MET A 26 11.56 1.11 6.07
C MET A 26 13.09 1.18 6.28
N PRO A 27 13.89 0.45 5.51
CA PRO A 27 15.35 0.44 5.67
C PRO A 27 16.00 1.82 5.60
N GLY A 28 15.55 2.68 4.68
CA GLY A 28 16.06 4.05 4.55
C GLY A 28 15.74 4.94 5.75
N ALA A 29 14.56 4.77 6.34
CA ALA A 29 14.18 5.49 7.57
C ALA A 29 15.08 5.11 8.74
N ALA A 30 15.43 3.83 8.89
CA ALA A 30 16.34 3.35 9.91
C ALA A 30 17.78 3.88 9.74
N CYS A 31 18.24 4.04 8.48
CA CYS A 31 19.55 4.59 8.14
C CYS A 31 19.55 6.11 7.95
N ARG A 32 18.36 6.75 7.95
CA ARG A 32 18.15 8.18 7.63
C ARG A 32 18.66 8.56 6.23
N ASP A 33 18.58 7.62 5.30
CA ASP A 33 18.91 7.84 3.89
C ASP A 33 17.60 8.02 3.10
N PHE A 34 17.34 9.23 2.67
CA PHE A 34 16.14 9.62 1.93
C PHE A 34 16.46 10.15 0.54
N SER A 35 17.71 9.95 0.04
CA SER A 35 18.16 10.49 -1.24
C SER A 35 17.30 10.03 -2.43
N GLY A 36 16.67 8.85 -2.33
CA GLY A 36 15.95 8.24 -3.46
C GLY A 36 16.86 7.68 -4.56
N ASP A 37 18.17 7.64 -4.30
CA ASP A 37 19.16 7.08 -5.25
C ASP A 37 19.12 5.54 -5.26
N ARG A 38 18.51 4.95 -4.22
CA ARG A 38 18.40 3.49 -4.07
C ARG A 38 16.99 3.09 -3.68
N SER A 39 16.63 1.89 -4.12
CA SER A 39 15.38 1.27 -3.69
C SER A 39 15.43 0.88 -2.21
N GLU A 40 14.24 0.78 -1.63
CA GLU A 40 14.04 0.19 -0.32
C GLU A 40 13.12 -1.01 -0.44
N ILE A 41 13.59 -2.17 -0.03
CA ILE A 41 12.80 -3.40 -0.01
C ILE A 41 12.56 -3.81 1.43
N LEU A 42 11.32 -4.18 1.77
CA LEU A 42 10.93 -4.71 3.07
C LEU A 42 10.08 -5.97 2.88
N GLY A 43 10.68 -7.13 3.15
CA GLY A 43 9.98 -8.42 3.16
C GLY A 43 9.46 -8.77 4.54
N ILE A 44 8.18 -9.21 4.62
CA ILE A 44 7.51 -9.59 5.87
C ILE A 44 7.26 -11.09 5.85
N TYR A 45 7.85 -11.80 6.82
CA TYR A 45 7.81 -13.25 6.93
C TYR A 45 7.19 -13.70 8.26
N GLY A 46 6.56 -14.88 8.27
CA GLY A 46 6.01 -15.49 9.47
C GLY A 46 4.93 -16.52 9.16
N GLN A 47 4.39 -17.14 10.21
CA GLN A 47 3.33 -18.16 10.06
C GLN A 47 2.01 -17.57 9.55
N ASN A 48 1.10 -18.45 9.13
CA ASN A 48 -0.26 -18.03 8.74
C ASN A 48 -1.00 -17.43 9.94
N GLY A 49 -1.74 -16.35 9.70
CA GLY A 49 -2.49 -15.66 10.74
C GLY A 49 -1.62 -14.82 11.70
N SER A 50 -0.33 -14.62 11.43
CA SER A 50 0.58 -13.86 12.30
C SER A 50 0.57 -12.33 12.03
N GLY A 51 -0.27 -11.83 11.15
CA GLY A 51 -0.37 -10.38 10.89
C GLY A 51 0.49 -9.85 9.74
N LYS A 52 0.99 -10.71 8.84
CA LYS A 52 1.72 -10.26 7.63
C LYS A 52 0.86 -9.36 6.75
N THR A 53 -0.32 -9.83 6.36
CA THR A 53 -1.29 -9.12 5.53
C THR A 53 -1.82 -7.84 6.20
N THR A 54 -1.85 -7.79 7.53
CA THR A 54 -2.41 -6.67 8.30
C THR A 54 -1.77 -5.32 7.95
N VAL A 55 -0.47 -5.29 7.63
CA VAL A 55 0.21 -4.06 7.21
C VAL A 55 -0.23 -3.63 5.83
N ILE A 56 -0.40 -4.59 4.91
CA ILE A 56 -0.89 -4.32 3.54
C ILE A 56 -2.30 -3.75 3.60
N ASP A 57 -3.17 -4.32 4.44
CA ASP A 57 -4.52 -3.82 4.67
C ASP A 57 -4.52 -2.39 5.26
N ALA A 58 -3.64 -2.12 6.21
CA ALA A 58 -3.52 -0.79 6.81
C ALA A 58 -3.04 0.26 5.79
N LEU A 59 -2.13 -0.10 4.90
CA LEU A 59 -1.69 0.75 3.78
C LEU A 59 -2.83 0.97 2.77
N TYR A 60 -3.64 -0.05 2.50
CA TYR A 60 -4.84 0.09 1.67
C TYR A 60 -5.83 1.09 2.29
N PHE A 61 -6.14 0.96 3.58
CA PHE A 61 -7.03 1.90 4.26
C PHE A 61 -6.49 3.32 4.25
N ALA A 62 -5.19 3.48 4.52
CA ALA A 62 -4.55 4.78 4.43
C ALA A 62 -4.64 5.38 3.02
N LYS A 63 -4.45 4.57 1.98
CA LYS A 63 -4.63 5.00 0.59
C LYS A 63 -6.06 5.49 0.34
N GLN A 64 -7.07 4.70 0.71
CA GLN A 64 -8.48 5.10 0.56
C GLN A 64 -8.75 6.44 1.25
N LEU A 65 -8.31 6.60 2.50
CA LEU A 65 -8.52 7.83 3.26
C LEU A 65 -7.78 9.03 2.66
N LEU A 66 -6.50 8.90 2.29
CA LEU A 66 -5.69 9.98 1.71
C LEU A 66 -6.18 10.42 0.33
N THR A 67 -6.88 9.55 -0.40
CA THR A 67 -7.53 9.87 -1.68
C THR A 67 -8.99 10.31 -1.53
N GLY A 68 -9.51 10.38 -0.30
CA GLY A 68 -10.88 10.81 -0.01
C GLY A 68 -11.95 9.75 -0.29
N HIS A 69 -11.55 8.52 -0.60
CA HIS A 69 -12.49 7.42 -0.82
C HIS A 69 -13.04 6.86 0.49
N ALA A 70 -14.21 6.21 0.40
CA ALA A 70 -14.80 5.50 1.52
C ALA A 70 -14.05 4.19 1.81
N LEU A 71 -13.97 3.84 3.09
CA LEU A 71 -13.49 2.52 3.49
C LEU A 71 -14.49 1.42 3.09
N PRO A 72 -14.02 0.16 2.94
CA PRO A 72 -14.90 -0.98 2.72
C PRO A 72 -15.97 -1.12 3.80
N SER A 73 -17.13 -1.66 3.44
CA SER A 73 -18.24 -1.86 4.37
C SER A 73 -17.92 -2.79 5.55
N ASP A 74 -16.94 -3.66 5.38
CA ASP A 74 -16.40 -4.59 6.38
C ASP A 74 -15.24 -4.00 7.21
N ALA A 75 -14.96 -2.70 7.10
CA ALA A 75 -13.88 -2.04 7.85
C ALA A 75 -13.94 -2.27 9.37
N GLY A 76 -15.14 -2.53 9.92
CA GLY A 76 -15.32 -2.91 11.32
C GLY A 76 -14.66 -4.23 11.72
N ASP A 77 -14.48 -5.16 10.77
CA ASP A 77 -13.85 -6.46 11.01
C ASP A 77 -12.31 -6.36 11.15
N TYR A 78 -11.75 -5.21 10.75
CA TYR A 78 -10.34 -4.89 10.91
C TYR A 78 -9.98 -4.34 12.30
N ILE A 79 -10.95 -4.00 13.13
CA ILE A 79 -10.73 -3.64 14.53
C ILE A 79 -10.64 -4.93 15.35
N ALA A 80 -9.62 -5.06 16.21
CA ALA A 80 -9.45 -6.24 17.06
C ALA A 80 -10.73 -6.56 17.85
N LYS A 81 -11.07 -7.86 18.01
CA LYS A 81 -12.34 -8.29 18.62
C LYS A 81 -12.57 -7.77 20.03
N ASN A 82 -11.47 -7.53 20.76
CA ASN A 82 -11.47 -7.06 22.15
C ASN A 82 -11.29 -5.53 22.27
N ALA A 83 -11.34 -4.80 21.16
CA ALA A 83 -11.15 -3.36 21.12
C ALA A 83 -12.34 -2.67 20.41
N GLU A 84 -12.61 -1.43 20.80
CA GLU A 84 -13.60 -0.55 20.16
C GLU A 84 -12.95 0.31 19.07
N GLU A 85 -11.62 0.51 19.15
CA GLU A 85 -10.87 1.36 18.25
C GLU A 85 -9.62 0.63 17.72
N ALA A 86 -9.27 0.90 16.46
CA ALA A 86 -7.98 0.56 15.86
C ALA A 86 -7.30 1.84 15.39
N VAL A 87 -5.98 1.92 15.57
CA VAL A 87 -5.19 3.09 15.16
C VAL A 87 -4.13 2.67 14.15
N CYS A 88 -3.95 3.47 13.12
CA CYS A 88 -2.87 3.35 12.17
C CYS A 88 -2.15 4.70 12.05
N ALA A 89 -0.83 4.71 12.23
CA ALA A 89 0.01 5.88 12.03
C ALA A 89 1.06 5.59 10.97
N LEU A 90 1.04 6.36 9.89
CA LEU A 90 2.03 6.31 8.82
C LEU A 90 2.93 7.53 8.88
N SER A 91 4.23 7.35 8.68
CA SER A 91 5.17 8.46 8.55
C SER A 91 5.74 8.47 7.15
N PHE A 92 5.80 9.67 6.55
CA PHE A 92 6.30 9.90 5.20
C PHE A 92 7.45 10.89 5.24
N TYR A 93 8.45 10.67 4.43
CA TYR A 93 9.44 11.66 4.07
C TYR A 93 8.93 12.47 2.88
N LEU A 94 8.98 13.81 2.99
CA LEU A 94 8.72 14.75 1.91
C LEU A 94 10.00 15.57 1.72
N GLY A 95 10.67 15.38 0.60
CA GLY A 95 11.95 16.03 0.29
C GLY A 95 11.87 16.97 -0.89
N SER A 96 12.57 18.10 -0.80
CA SER A 96 12.93 18.99 -1.90
C SER A 96 14.44 19.24 -1.84
N GLN A 97 15.02 19.92 -2.86
CA GLN A 97 16.47 20.11 -2.99
C GLN A 97 17.15 20.66 -1.71
N ASP A 98 16.45 21.48 -0.91
CA ASP A 98 17.02 22.17 0.23
C ASP A 98 16.43 21.76 1.58
N THR A 99 15.28 21.09 1.61
CA THR A 99 14.55 20.83 2.87
C THR A 99 13.88 19.47 2.84
N GLY A 100 13.87 18.81 4.00
CA GLY A 100 13.18 17.53 4.19
C GLY A 100 12.26 17.57 5.42
N PHE A 101 11.12 16.94 5.31
CA PHE A 101 10.13 16.80 6.38
C PHE A 101 9.77 15.35 6.61
N ALA A 102 9.61 14.98 7.87
CA ALA A 102 8.87 13.80 8.25
C ALA A 102 7.44 14.22 8.60
N VAL A 103 6.47 13.76 7.82
CA VAL A 103 5.05 14.00 8.02
C VAL A 103 4.39 12.73 8.50
N SER A 104 3.65 12.81 9.62
CA SER A 104 2.88 11.68 10.15
C SER A 104 1.39 11.91 9.91
N TYR A 105 0.75 10.93 9.29
CA TYR A 105 -0.71 10.82 9.20
C TYR A 105 -1.16 9.67 10.08
N GLU A 106 -2.03 9.97 11.05
CA GLU A 106 -2.62 9.01 11.98
C GLU A 106 -4.13 9.04 11.81
N PHE A 107 -4.75 7.88 11.71
CA PHE A 107 -6.20 7.74 11.73
C PHE A 107 -6.64 6.69 12.74
N THR A 108 -7.80 6.92 13.35
CA THR A 108 -8.46 6.02 14.30
C THR A 108 -9.79 5.57 13.73
N LEU A 109 -9.95 4.26 13.60
CA LEU A 109 -11.21 3.64 13.26
C LEU A 109 -11.97 3.32 14.55
N HIS A 110 -13.26 3.62 14.59
CA HIS A 110 -14.15 3.25 15.68
C HIS A 110 -15.24 2.31 15.15
N ARG A 111 -15.53 1.26 15.93
CA ARG A 111 -16.56 0.27 15.58
C ARG A 111 -17.93 0.91 15.61
N ALA A 112 -18.72 0.67 14.59
CA ALA A 112 -20.12 1.11 14.49
C ALA A 112 -21.06 -0.10 14.41
N SER A 113 -22.36 0.13 14.55
CA SER A 113 -23.37 -0.92 14.40
C SER A 113 -23.33 -1.63 13.03
N HIS A 114 -22.89 -0.90 12.00
CA HIS A 114 -22.67 -1.41 10.66
C HIS A 114 -21.29 -0.92 10.16
N GLY A 115 -20.26 -1.79 10.31
CA GLY A 115 -18.90 -1.48 9.86
C GLY A 115 -18.07 -0.64 10.85
N ALA A 116 -17.42 0.40 10.37
CA ALA A 116 -16.62 1.34 11.15
C ALA A 116 -16.74 2.76 10.58
N TYR A 117 -16.28 3.76 11.32
CA TYR A 117 -16.08 5.12 10.83
C TYR A 117 -14.74 5.68 11.31
N VAL A 118 -14.25 6.71 10.65
CA VAL A 118 -13.03 7.41 11.03
C VAL A 118 -13.34 8.37 12.18
N ALA A 119 -12.93 7.97 13.39
CA ALA A 119 -13.20 8.74 14.62
C ALA A 119 -12.25 9.90 14.82
N ARG A 120 -10.97 9.73 14.45
CA ARG A 120 -9.94 10.78 14.55
C ARG A 120 -9.00 10.71 13.37
N GLU A 121 -8.50 11.87 12.96
CA GLU A 121 -7.41 11.99 12.01
C GLU A 121 -6.46 13.08 12.49
N ARG A 122 -5.16 12.84 12.37
CA ARG A 122 -4.11 13.77 12.77
C ARG A 122 -3.01 13.86 11.74
N LEU A 123 -2.66 15.07 11.34
CA LEU A 123 -1.44 15.38 10.60
C LEU A 123 -0.46 16.14 11.50
N SER A 124 0.77 15.64 11.53
CA SER A 124 1.88 16.25 12.26
C SER A 124 3.13 16.29 11.38
N ARG A 125 4.00 17.25 11.64
CA ARG A 125 5.22 17.45 10.87
C ARG A 125 6.43 17.58 11.80
N ARG A 126 7.59 17.08 11.34
CA ARG A 126 8.92 17.31 11.91
C ARG A 126 9.85 17.77 10.79
N MET A 127 10.69 18.75 11.07
CA MET A 127 11.78 19.11 10.15
C MET A 127 12.94 18.13 10.30
N ILE A 128 13.60 17.84 9.20
CA ILE A 128 14.84 17.08 9.18
C ILE A 128 15.97 18.08 8.98
N LEU A 129 16.73 18.33 10.04
CA LEU A 129 17.86 19.26 10.07
C LEU A 129 19.13 18.46 10.37
N GLU A 130 20.07 18.44 9.44
CA GLU A 130 21.34 17.69 9.60
C GLU A 130 21.12 16.22 10.04
N GLY A 131 20.12 15.55 9.46
CA GLY A 131 19.76 14.18 9.78
C GLY A 131 19.07 13.99 11.14
N LYS A 132 18.70 15.05 11.85
CA LYS A 132 17.95 15.01 13.12
C LYS A 132 16.51 15.46 12.92
N LEU A 133 15.59 14.80 13.60
CA LEU A 133 14.18 15.18 13.62
C LEU A 133 13.92 16.27 14.68
N SER A 134 13.28 17.35 14.28
CA SER A 134 12.76 18.35 15.23
C SER A 134 11.61 17.80 16.07
N PRO A 135 11.18 18.46 17.16
CA PRO A 135 9.94 18.14 17.84
C PRO A 135 8.76 18.12 16.88
N ALA A 136 7.78 17.22 17.11
CA ALA A 136 6.60 17.14 16.30
C ALA A 136 5.72 18.39 16.46
N LYS A 137 5.33 19.01 15.34
CA LYS A 137 4.35 20.09 15.28
C LYS A 137 3.05 19.52 14.71
N ARG A 138 1.97 19.57 15.52
CA ARG A 138 0.63 19.21 15.02
C ARG A 138 0.18 20.28 14.02
N LEU A 139 -0.19 19.84 12.84
CA LEU A 139 -0.72 20.69 11.78
C LEU A 139 -2.23 20.82 11.88
N ILE A 140 -2.92 19.68 12.01
CA ILE A 140 -4.36 19.60 12.18
C ILE A 140 -4.71 18.26 12.83
N GLU A 141 -5.79 18.27 13.60
CA GLU A 141 -6.43 17.07 14.15
C GLU A 141 -7.94 17.23 14.09
N TYR A 142 -8.60 16.22 13.59
CA TYR A 142 -10.04 16.08 13.54
C TYR A 142 -10.49 15.06 14.58
N ASP A 143 -11.60 15.34 15.28
CA ASP A 143 -12.27 14.40 16.20
C ASP A 143 -13.76 14.36 15.89
N ALA A 144 -14.22 13.21 15.37
CA ALA A 144 -15.61 12.98 15.01
C ALA A 144 -16.57 13.05 16.21
N ASN A 145 -16.07 12.76 17.41
CA ASN A 145 -16.89 12.65 18.61
C ASN A 145 -16.85 13.93 19.50
N ALA A 146 -16.04 14.94 19.10
CA ALA A 146 -15.93 16.17 19.86
C ALA A 146 -17.25 16.92 19.93
N GLU A 147 -17.61 17.40 21.13
CA GLU A 147 -18.71 18.33 21.33
C GLU A 147 -18.27 19.75 20.97
N GLY A 148 -18.90 20.36 19.97
CA GLY A 148 -18.60 21.71 19.51
C GLY A 148 -17.48 21.76 18.46
N ARG A 149 -16.28 22.18 18.84
CA ARG A 149 -15.13 22.28 17.92
C ARG A 149 -14.49 20.92 17.71
N PHE A 150 -14.51 20.43 16.50
CA PHE A 150 -13.98 19.13 16.11
C PHE A 150 -12.66 19.20 15.32
N LEU A 151 -12.08 20.40 15.20
CA LEU A 151 -10.74 20.64 14.66
C LEU A 151 -9.84 21.30 15.71
N SER A 152 -8.61 20.83 15.79
CA SER A 152 -7.54 21.42 16.59
C SER A 152 -6.24 21.54 15.76
N PRO A 153 -5.31 22.47 16.07
CA PRO A 153 -5.38 23.49 17.12
C PRO A 153 -6.42 24.56 16.84
N ILE A 154 -6.78 25.34 17.86
CA ILE A 154 -7.78 26.45 17.75
C ILE A 154 -7.39 27.48 16.68
N SER A 155 -6.11 27.74 16.50
CA SER A 155 -5.62 28.61 15.43
C SER A 155 -6.09 28.14 14.06
N ARG A 156 -6.02 26.85 13.78
CA ARG A 156 -6.46 26.26 12.50
C ARG A 156 -7.98 26.44 12.30
N TRP A 157 -8.77 26.18 13.34
CA TRP A 157 -10.20 26.43 13.32
C TRP A 157 -10.55 27.88 12.98
N ASN A 158 -9.85 28.83 13.65
CA ASN A 158 -10.08 30.26 13.43
C ASN A 158 -9.65 30.71 12.03
N GLU A 159 -8.55 30.17 11.47
CA GLU A 159 -8.10 30.43 10.10
C GLU A 159 -9.16 30.01 9.08
N VAL A 160 -9.74 28.80 9.24
CA VAL A 160 -10.80 28.29 8.36
C VAL A 160 -12.01 29.22 8.39
N LEU A 161 -12.51 29.58 9.59
CA LEU A 161 -13.66 30.47 9.75
C LEU A 161 -13.42 31.91 9.24
N ALA A 162 -12.18 32.41 9.40
CA ALA A 162 -11.82 33.73 8.90
C ALA A 162 -11.76 33.81 7.37
N SER A 163 -11.46 32.68 6.73
CA SER A 163 -11.37 32.58 5.26
C SER A 163 -12.74 32.37 4.60
N LEU A 164 -13.63 31.62 5.25
CA LEU A 164 -14.96 31.26 4.78
C LEU A 164 -15.95 31.32 5.95
N PRO A 165 -16.74 32.38 6.12
CA PRO A 165 -17.67 32.53 7.24
C PRO A 165 -18.72 31.38 7.30
N GLU A 166 -19.11 30.80 6.17
CA GLU A 166 -20.06 29.70 6.06
C GLU A 166 -19.42 28.32 6.30
N ALA A 167 -18.07 28.25 6.36
CA ALA A 167 -17.35 26.99 6.50
C ALA A 167 -17.73 26.18 7.74
N ALA A 168 -18.18 26.83 8.81
CA ALA A 168 -18.64 26.11 10.01
C ALA A 168 -19.83 25.16 9.72
N VAL A 169 -20.76 25.60 8.88
CA VAL A 169 -21.94 24.79 8.48
C VAL A 169 -21.50 23.69 7.50
N GLU A 170 -20.69 24.04 6.50
CA GLU A 170 -20.17 23.09 5.52
C GLU A 170 -19.36 21.98 6.18
N LEU A 171 -18.45 22.35 7.09
CA LEU A 171 -17.67 21.37 7.87
C LEU A 171 -18.53 20.49 8.78
N ALA A 172 -19.61 21.05 9.38
CA ALA A 172 -20.52 20.25 10.19
C ALA A 172 -21.34 19.27 9.34
N VAL A 173 -21.70 19.63 8.12
CA VAL A 173 -22.33 18.73 7.15
C VAL A 173 -21.33 17.65 6.68
N ALA A 174 -20.14 18.06 6.27
CA ALA A 174 -19.09 17.15 5.85
C ALA A 174 -18.77 16.12 6.95
N ARG A 175 -18.67 16.55 8.22
CA ARG A 175 -18.48 15.64 9.36
C ARG A 175 -19.51 14.52 9.40
N LYS A 176 -20.80 14.85 9.24
CA LYS A 176 -21.88 13.85 9.24
C LYS A 176 -21.78 12.91 8.03
N LEU A 177 -21.44 13.45 6.86
CA LEU A 177 -21.27 12.65 5.65
C LEU A 177 -20.09 11.68 5.77
N CYS A 178 -18.93 12.15 6.25
CA CYS A 178 -17.73 11.32 6.43
C CYS A 178 -17.95 10.20 7.45
N ILE A 179 -18.64 10.47 8.57
CA ILE A 179 -19.01 9.43 9.54
C ILE A 179 -19.91 8.37 8.88
N ARG A 180 -20.93 8.81 8.12
CA ARG A 180 -21.87 7.90 7.46
C ARG A 180 -21.22 7.05 6.38
N ASN A 181 -20.31 7.65 5.62
CA ASN A 181 -19.66 7.03 4.46
C ASN A 181 -18.35 6.31 4.83
N ALA A 182 -17.94 6.32 6.11
CA ALA A 182 -16.66 5.79 6.57
C ALA A 182 -15.46 6.35 5.75
N SER A 183 -15.47 7.65 5.43
CA SER A 183 -14.43 8.32 4.66
C SER A 183 -13.62 9.29 5.53
N SER A 184 -12.45 9.71 5.01
CA SER A 184 -11.64 10.73 5.64
C SER A 184 -12.40 12.06 5.74
N PHE A 185 -12.28 12.74 6.87
CA PHE A 185 -12.72 14.11 6.99
C PHE A 185 -11.69 15.08 6.42
N LEU A 186 -10.40 14.80 6.61
CA LEU A 186 -9.35 15.71 6.17
C LEU A 186 -9.16 15.72 4.65
N PHE A 187 -9.37 14.59 3.98
CA PHE A 187 -9.09 14.40 2.54
C PHE A 187 -10.35 14.20 1.69
N SER A 188 -11.56 14.35 2.26
CA SER A 188 -12.79 14.19 1.49
C SER A 188 -12.97 15.29 0.43
N ALA A 189 -13.74 15.01 -0.60
CA ALA A 189 -14.06 15.99 -1.64
C ALA A 189 -14.78 17.23 -1.08
N GLU A 190 -15.52 17.09 0.02
CA GLU A 190 -16.26 18.16 0.68
C GLU A 190 -15.34 19.12 1.44
N THR A 191 -14.25 18.62 2.04
CA THR A 191 -13.39 19.44 2.91
C THR A 191 -12.08 19.86 2.26
N ALA A 192 -11.56 19.11 1.30
CA ALA A 192 -10.32 19.41 0.60
C ALA A 192 -10.31 20.83 -0.01
N PRO A 193 -11.38 21.33 -0.67
CA PRO A 193 -11.43 22.70 -1.19
C PRO A 193 -11.36 23.75 -0.07
N ILE A 194 -11.98 23.49 1.10
CA ILE A 194 -11.96 24.39 2.25
C ILE A 194 -10.53 24.50 2.79
N PHE A 195 -9.85 23.37 3.01
CA PHE A 195 -8.48 23.37 3.52
C PHE A 195 -7.49 23.94 2.51
N SER A 196 -7.62 23.67 1.23
CA SER A 196 -6.80 24.26 0.17
C SER A 196 -6.98 25.76 0.05
N GLY A 197 -8.22 26.27 0.24
CA GLY A 197 -8.51 27.72 0.19
C GLY A 197 -7.98 28.51 1.38
N CYS A 198 -7.97 27.91 2.56
CA CYS A 198 -7.58 28.58 3.81
C CYS A 198 -6.07 28.84 3.91
N CYS A 199 -5.25 27.95 3.36
CA CYS A 199 -3.81 27.97 3.54
C CYS A 199 -3.05 28.93 2.62
N ARG A 200 -3.71 29.51 1.63
CA ARG A 200 -3.09 30.48 0.70
C ARG A 200 -2.67 31.81 1.35
N LYS A 201 -3.17 32.12 2.54
CA LYS A 201 -2.88 33.40 3.22
C LYS A 201 -1.67 33.37 4.14
N ASP A 202 -1.14 32.18 4.47
CA ASP A 202 -0.04 32.01 5.44
C ASP A 202 1.33 31.90 4.75
N ALA A 203 1.56 32.71 3.72
CA ALA A 203 2.80 32.70 2.93
C ALA A 203 4.06 33.11 3.71
N GLU A 204 3.93 33.58 4.95
CA GLU A 204 5.08 34.00 5.79
C GLU A 204 5.79 32.85 6.52
N SER A 205 5.13 31.70 6.71
CA SER A 205 5.76 30.53 7.35
C SER A 205 6.50 29.60 6.38
N GLY A 206 6.63 29.98 5.12
CA GLY A 206 7.45 29.30 4.09
C GLY A 206 6.94 27.93 3.62
N GLU A 207 6.00 27.30 4.33
CA GLU A 207 5.58 25.93 4.05
C GLU A 207 4.12 25.74 4.35
N ALA A 208 3.35 25.99 3.32
CA ALA A 208 1.91 25.90 3.40
C ALA A 208 1.46 24.47 3.72
N PHE A 209 0.61 24.34 4.69
CA PHE A 209 -0.18 23.14 5.02
C PHE A 209 -0.78 22.50 3.75
N GLU A 210 -1.26 23.32 2.83
CA GLU A 210 -1.77 22.93 1.50
C GLU A 210 -0.79 22.04 0.71
N ASN A 211 0.52 22.36 0.74
CA ASN A 211 1.51 21.58 -0.02
C ASN A 211 1.67 20.17 0.54
N ILE A 212 1.64 20.01 1.87
CA ILE A 212 1.72 18.70 2.53
C ILE A 212 0.47 17.88 2.21
N PHE A 213 -0.69 18.53 2.27
CA PHE A 213 -1.98 17.91 2.02
C PHE A 213 -2.09 17.40 0.58
N SER A 214 -1.84 18.27 -0.38
CA SER A 214 -1.82 17.94 -1.80
C SER A 214 -0.76 16.87 -2.13
N ALA A 215 0.43 16.96 -1.51
CA ALA A 215 1.50 15.98 -1.72
C ALA A 215 1.11 14.58 -1.25
N LEU A 216 0.52 14.44 -0.05
CA LEU A 216 0.08 13.15 0.46
C LEU A 216 -1.08 12.56 -0.36
N SER A 217 -2.04 13.38 -0.77
CA SER A 217 -3.15 12.94 -1.61
C SER A 217 -2.65 12.47 -2.99
N SER A 218 -1.79 13.25 -3.65
CA SER A 218 -1.19 12.87 -4.92
C SER A 218 -0.31 11.62 -4.81
N TYR A 219 0.49 11.50 -3.73
CA TYR A 219 1.28 10.30 -3.48
C TYR A 219 0.40 9.08 -3.29
N ALA A 220 -0.68 9.18 -2.52
CA ALA A 220 -1.60 8.07 -2.31
C ALA A 220 -2.30 7.65 -3.61
N ALA A 221 -2.67 8.61 -4.46
CA ALA A 221 -3.32 8.33 -5.74
C ALA A 221 -2.36 7.71 -6.76
N GLN A 222 -1.16 8.26 -6.92
CA GLN A 222 -0.27 7.97 -8.06
C GLN A 222 1.00 7.19 -7.67
N GLY A 223 1.47 7.29 -6.43
CA GLY A 223 2.72 6.69 -5.96
C GLY A 223 2.55 5.46 -5.07
N LEU A 224 1.41 5.29 -4.41
CA LEU A 224 1.18 4.16 -3.50
C LEU A 224 0.31 3.08 -4.18
N PHE A 225 0.91 1.96 -4.55
CA PHE A 225 0.21 0.80 -5.11
C PHE A 225 0.07 -0.28 -4.05
N VAL A 226 -1.17 -0.65 -3.73
CA VAL A 226 -1.46 -1.67 -2.72
C VAL A 226 -2.21 -2.83 -3.37
N ILE A 227 -1.65 -4.02 -3.26
CA ILE A 227 -2.14 -5.24 -3.88
C ILE A 227 -2.38 -6.27 -2.77
N SER A 228 -3.64 -6.60 -2.52
CA SER A 228 -4.03 -7.60 -1.53
C SER A 228 -4.78 -8.75 -2.18
N SER A 229 -4.61 -9.96 -1.64
CA SER A 229 -5.32 -11.15 -2.10
C SER A 229 -6.77 -11.22 -1.62
N ASP A 230 -7.12 -10.48 -0.55
CA ASP A 230 -8.40 -10.67 0.15
C ASP A 230 -9.49 -9.63 -0.17
N HIS A 231 -9.18 -8.53 -0.87
CA HIS A 231 -10.15 -7.46 -1.07
C HIS A 231 -10.83 -7.51 -2.43
N SER A 232 -12.15 -7.65 -2.41
CA SER A 232 -13.06 -7.47 -3.56
C SER A 232 -13.15 -5.99 -4.02
N GLY A 233 -12.06 -5.35 -4.25
CA GLY A 233 -11.92 -3.94 -4.66
C GLY A 233 -10.48 -3.56 -4.91
N THR A 234 -9.57 -4.40 -4.49
CA THR A 234 -8.16 -4.36 -4.82
C THR A 234 -7.91 -4.95 -6.21
N ILE A 235 -6.79 -4.59 -6.78
CA ILE A 235 -6.33 -5.10 -8.06
C ILE A 235 -6.31 -6.63 -8.00
N ALA A 236 -7.30 -7.26 -8.62
CA ALA A 236 -7.23 -8.69 -8.89
C ALA A 236 -6.16 -8.89 -9.96
N LEU A 237 -4.92 -9.17 -9.54
CA LEU A 237 -3.75 -9.29 -10.42
C LEU A 237 -3.95 -10.32 -11.54
N GLU A 238 -4.87 -11.25 -11.36
CA GLU A 238 -5.22 -12.25 -12.35
C GLU A 238 -6.19 -11.74 -13.43
N ALA A 239 -6.90 -10.65 -13.13
CA ALA A 239 -7.95 -10.13 -13.99
C ALA A 239 -7.67 -8.69 -14.49
N SER A 240 -6.74 -7.98 -13.88
CA SER A 240 -6.51 -6.56 -14.17
C SER A 240 -5.02 -6.22 -14.30
N LEU A 241 -4.68 -5.36 -15.24
CA LEU A 241 -3.37 -4.77 -15.43
C LEU A 241 -3.39 -3.35 -14.88
N PRO A 242 -2.69 -3.06 -13.78
CA PRO A 242 -2.53 -1.69 -13.30
C PRO A 242 -1.61 -0.93 -14.26
N LEU A 243 -2.04 0.22 -14.71
CA LEU A 243 -1.23 1.10 -15.55
C LEU A 243 -0.52 2.11 -14.64
N ALA A 244 0.69 1.76 -14.22
CA ALA A 244 1.49 2.52 -13.26
C ALA A 244 2.46 3.52 -13.92
N LEU A 245 2.39 3.72 -15.24
CA LEU A 245 3.30 4.61 -15.94
C LEU A 245 2.86 6.07 -15.76
N HIS A 246 3.75 6.87 -15.18
CA HIS A 246 3.60 8.32 -15.12
C HIS A 246 4.04 8.93 -16.45
N PHE A 247 3.21 9.83 -17.00
CA PHE A 247 3.58 10.64 -18.14
C PHE A 247 3.92 12.06 -17.66
N ASP A 248 5.05 12.58 -18.10
CA ASP A 248 5.43 13.98 -17.97
C ASP A 248 4.49 14.81 -18.86
N GLY A 249 3.44 15.36 -18.30
CA GLY A 249 2.54 16.27 -19.00
C GLY A 249 1.15 16.37 -18.39
N ASP A 250 0.89 17.48 -17.75
CA ASP A 250 -0.38 18.08 -17.35
C ASP A 250 -1.49 17.19 -16.73
N ASP A 251 -1.70 17.41 -15.43
CA ASP A 251 -2.98 17.42 -14.71
C ASP A 251 -4.09 16.49 -15.23
N LYS A 252 -4.09 15.29 -14.81
CA LYS A 252 -5.17 14.30 -14.73
C LYS A 252 -4.77 12.93 -15.28
N THR A 253 -3.79 12.29 -14.67
CA THR A 253 -3.78 10.81 -14.72
C THR A 253 -4.96 10.34 -13.89
N PRO A 254 -5.88 9.52 -14.45
CA PRO A 254 -6.97 8.95 -13.66
C PRO A 254 -6.40 8.15 -12.48
N ASP A 255 -7.06 8.27 -11.32
CA ASP A 255 -6.82 7.36 -10.20
C ASP A 255 -6.82 5.92 -10.71
N GLU A 256 -5.77 5.17 -10.39
CA GLU A 256 -5.56 3.75 -10.72
C GLU A 256 -6.29 3.26 -11.98
N MET A 257 -5.68 3.43 -13.15
CA MET A 257 -6.24 2.86 -14.35
C MET A 257 -6.02 1.34 -14.35
N LEU A 258 -7.09 0.59 -14.12
CA LEU A 258 -7.12 -0.86 -14.21
C LEU A 258 -7.64 -1.28 -15.59
N LEU A 259 -6.81 -1.98 -16.34
CA LEU A 259 -7.21 -2.57 -17.60
C LEU A 259 -7.62 -4.03 -17.38
N SER A 260 -8.79 -4.44 -17.84
CA SER A 260 -9.19 -5.85 -17.80
C SER A 260 -8.26 -6.71 -18.65
N LEU A 261 -7.73 -7.78 -18.07
CA LEU A 261 -6.97 -8.82 -18.78
C LEU A 261 -7.86 -9.95 -19.31
N THR A 262 -9.10 -10.02 -18.84
CA THR A 262 -10.01 -11.14 -19.12
C THR A 262 -11.01 -10.86 -20.22
N GLU A 263 -11.29 -9.59 -20.50
CA GLU A 263 -12.27 -9.18 -21.52
C GLU A 263 -11.74 -8.03 -22.39
N PRO A 264 -12.23 -7.90 -23.64
CA PRO A 264 -11.93 -6.74 -24.47
C PRO A 264 -12.38 -5.45 -23.77
N SER A 265 -11.48 -4.49 -23.69
CA SER A 265 -11.71 -3.18 -23.04
C SER A 265 -12.05 -2.12 -24.06
N VAL A 266 -12.91 -1.17 -23.68
CA VAL A 266 -13.14 0.09 -24.43
C VAL A 266 -12.56 1.23 -23.61
N GLN A 267 -11.53 1.89 -24.12
CA GLN A 267 -10.85 2.97 -23.42
C GLN A 267 -10.84 4.25 -24.26
N PRO A 268 -10.91 5.44 -23.65
CA PRO A 268 -10.73 6.70 -24.37
C PRO A 268 -9.43 6.71 -25.17
N SER A 269 -9.39 7.45 -26.27
CA SER A 269 -8.24 7.45 -27.19
C SER A 269 -6.91 7.82 -26.51
N ASP A 270 -6.94 8.73 -25.53
CA ASP A 270 -5.72 9.11 -24.78
C ASP A 270 -5.26 8.00 -23.84
N THR A 271 -6.20 7.39 -23.13
CA THR A 271 -5.95 6.19 -22.33
C THR A 271 -5.39 5.03 -23.16
N TYR A 272 -5.92 4.84 -24.36
CA TYR A 272 -5.46 3.79 -25.26
C TYR A 272 -3.98 3.98 -25.69
N LYS A 273 -3.53 5.23 -25.88
CA LYS A 273 -2.10 5.52 -26.11
C LYS A 273 -1.23 5.07 -24.92
N ILE A 274 -1.69 5.31 -23.69
CA ILE A 274 -1.02 4.86 -22.46
C ILE A 274 -0.90 3.34 -22.45
N VAL A 275 -1.97 2.63 -22.79
CA VAL A 275 -1.96 1.16 -22.88
C VAL A 275 -0.89 0.66 -23.86
N LYS A 276 -0.78 1.28 -25.05
CA LYS A 276 0.26 0.90 -26.03
C LYS A 276 1.67 1.01 -25.46
N ILE A 277 1.97 2.13 -24.83
CA ILE A 277 3.28 2.38 -24.22
C ILE A 277 3.53 1.39 -23.08
N SER A 278 2.51 1.11 -22.27
CA SER A 278 2.62 0.12 -21.17
C SER A 278 2.92 -1.29 -21.69
N VAL A 279 2.27 -1.72 -22.78
CA VAL A 279 2.51 -3.01 -23.41
C VAL A 279 3.92 -3.09 -24.02
N GLU A 280 4.39 -2.01 -24.65
CA GLU A 280 5.77 -1.92 -25.16
C GLU A 280 6.80 -2.01 -24.02
N SER A 281 6.59 -1.29 -22.92
CA SER A 281 7.44 -1.33 -21.74
C SER A 281 7.48 -2.72 -21.09
N LEU A 282 6.32 -3.37 -20.98
CA LEU A 282 6.22 -4.75 -20.49
C LEU A 282 7.00 -5.71 -21.40
N ASN A 283 6.90 -5.57 -22.72
CA ASN A 283 7.62 -6.42 -23.67
C ASN A 283 9.15 -6.28 -23.55
N CYS A 284 9.69 -5.11 -23.18
CA CYS A 284 11.11 -4.95 -22.90
C CYS A 284 11.57 -5.88 -21.77
N VAL A 285 10.79 -5.99 -20.69
CA VAL A 285 11.12 -6.84 -19.55
C VAL A 285 10.79 -8.31 -19.84
N LEU A 286 9.62 -8.59 -20.42
CA LEU A 286 9.20 -9.95 -20.78
C LEU A 286 10.16 -10.59 -21.77
N GLY A 287 10.73 -9.84 -22.72
CA GLY A 287 11.71 -10.34 -23.67
C GLY A 287 12.99 -10.90 -23.03
N VAL A 288 13.27 -10.48 -21.77
CA VAL A 288 14.40 -11.03 -20.99
C VAL A 288 13.94 -12.15 -20.06
N LEU A 289 12.80 -11.99 -19.39
CA LEU A 289 12.31 -12.95 -18.39
C LEU A 289 11.68 -14.20 -19.04
N SER A 290 11.07 -14.03 -20.20
CA SER A 290 10.39 -15.10 -20.96
C SER A 290 10.57 -14.85 -22.47
N PRO A 291 11.76 -15.16 -23.05
CA PRO A 291 12.11 -14.79 -24.43
C PRO A 291 11.14 -15.29 -25.51
N ASP A 292 10.40 -16.35 -25.21
CA ASP A 292 9.42 -16.95 -26.14
C ASP A 292 8.05 -16.25 -26.08
N MET A 293 7.87 -15.24 -25.21
CA MET A 293 6.59 -14.60 -24.96
C MET A 293 6.66 -13.08 -25.22
N LYS A 294 5.65 -12.57 -25.91
CA LYS A 294 5.39 -11.12 -26.01
C LYS A 294 3.90 -10.83 -25.93
N LEU A 295 3.56 -9.61 -25.61
CA LEU A 295 2.20 -9.09 -25.62
C LEU A 295 1.93 -8.33 -26.91
N GLU A 296 0.78 -8.54 -27.52
CA GLU A 296 0.29 -7.78 -28.67
C GLU A 296 -1.11 -7.21 -28.39
N ILE A 297 -1.44 -6.06 -28.95
CA ILE A 297 -2.77 -5.50 -28.87
C ILE A 297 -3.53 -5.84 -30.15
N ARG A 298 -4.71 -6.47 -29.99
CA ARG A 298 -5.67 -6.65 -31.08
C ARG A 298 -6.70 -5.54 -31.00
N GLU A 299 -6.75 -4.68 -32.01
CA GLU A 299 -7.75 -3.62 -32.14
C GLU A 299 -9.01 -4.16 -32.81
N TYR A 300 -10.18 -3.80 -32.27
CA TYR A 300 -11.50 -4.09 -32.85
C TYR A 300 -12.14 -2.91 -33.54
N GLY A 301 -11.54 -1.69 -33.41
CA GLY A 301 -12.00 -0.44 -33.98
C GLY A 301 -12.52 0.56 -32.97
N GLY A 302 -12.87 1.76 -33.49
CA GLY A 302 -13.42 2.84 -32.67
C GLY A 302 -14.79 2.48 -32.09
N GLN A 303 -14.98 2.76 -30.82
CA GLN A 303 -16.24 2.58 -30.10
C GLN A 303 -16.39 3.67 -29.05
N MET A 304 -17.59 4.23 -28.90
CA MET A 304 -17.84 5.19 -27.82
C MET A 304 -17.73 4.51 -26.45
N THR A 305 -17.09 5.20 -25.52
CA THR A 305 -17.04 4.79 -24.11
C THR A 305 -18.40 4.97 -23.44
N PRO A 306 -18.67 4.35 -22.28
CA PRO A 306 -19.93 4.51 -21.57
C PRO A 306 -20.29 5.95 -21.20
N ASP A 307 -19.28 6.81 -21.03
CA ASP A 307 -19.40 8.24 -20.76
C ASP A 307 -19.50 9.12 -22.04
N GLY A 308 -19.62 8.50 -23.22
CA GLY A 308 -19.89 9.18 -24.49
C GLY A 308 -18.67 9.80 -25.16
N ARG A 309 -17.44 9.44 -24.76
CA ARG A 309 -16.20 9.88 -25.44
C ARG A 309 -15.77 8.92 -26.54
N ASP A 310 -15.04 9.44 -27.53
CA ASP A 310 -14.40 8.60 -28.54
C ASP A 310 -13.36 7.67 -27.89
N GLY A 311 -13.46 6.38 -28.18
CA GLY A 311 -12.59 5.35 -27.62
C GLY A 311 -12.21 4.28 -28.62
N MET A 312 -11.30 3.43 -28.20
CA MET A 312 -10.84 2.25 -28.94
C MET A 312 -11.21 0.97 -28.17
N ARG A 313 -11.82 0.03 -28.88
CA ARG A 313 -12.03 -1.33 -28.34
C ARG A 313 -10.86 -2.21 -28.73
N PHE A 314 -10.26 -2.87 -27.76
CA PHE A 314 -9.09 -3.72 -27.95
C PHE A 314 -9.02 -4.85 -26.92
N GLU A 315 -8.14 -5.79 -27.17
CA GLU A 315 -7.82 -6.94 -26.31
C GLU A 315 -6.31 -7.17 -26.30
N ILE A 316 -5.75 -7.62 -25.19
CA ILE A 316 -4.34 -8.00 -25.08
C ILE A 316 -4.20 -9.49 -25.39
N LEU A 317 -3.27 -9.82 -26.28
CA LEU A 317 -2.90 -11.18 -26.67
C LEU A 317 -1.54 -11.53 -26.05
N SER A 318 -1.40 -12.79 -25.66
CA SER A 318 -0.12 -13.46 -25.47
C SER A 318 0.30 -14.11 -26.78
N VAL A 319 1.53 -13.88 -27.18
CA VAL A 319 2.11 -14.41 -28.44
C VAL A 319 3.33 -15.25 -28.12
N ARG A 320 3.31 -16.52 -28.58
CA ARG A 320 4.44 -17.45 -28.46
C ARG A 320 4.68 -18.12 -29.81
N GLY A 321 5.75 -17.73 -30.51
CA GLY A 321 6.00 -18.13 -31.87
C GLY A 321 4.85 -17.72 -32.79
N GLU A 322 4.17 -18.68 -33.44
CA GLU A 322 3.00 -18.42 -34.31
C GLU A 322 1.67 -18.40 -33.54
N ASN A 323 1.65 -18.83 -32.29
CA ASN A 323 0.42 -18.90 -31.49
C ASN A 323 0.07 -17.52 -30.91
N ARG A 324 -1.15 -17.06 -31.17
CA ARG A 324 -1.74 -15.82 -30.62
C ARG A 324 -3.00 -16.17 -29.87
N ILE A 325 -2.97 -16.04 -28.56
CA ILE A 325 -4.12 -16.33 -27.70
C ILE A 325 -4.49 -15.12 -26.85
N PRO A 326 -5.78 -14.83 -26.61
CA PRO A 326 -6.18 -13.84 -25.63
C PRO A 326 -5.53 -14.09 -24.26
N LEU A 327 -5.05 -13.05 -23.60
CA LEU A 327 -4.30 -13.16 -22.35
C LEU A 327 -5.12 -13.85 -21.24
N LYS A 328 -6.44 -13.78 -21.29
CA LYS A 328 -7.35 -14.51 -20.38
C LYS A 328 -7.13 -16.03 -20.34
N TYR A 329 -6.60 -16.62 -21.40
CA TYR A 329 -6.32 -18.07 -21.48
C TYR A 329 -4.92 -18.45 -20.99
N GLU A 330 -4.08 -17.47 -20.63
CA GLU A 330 -2.83 -17.74 -19.96
C GLU A 330 -3.05 -18.21 -18.52
N SER A 331 -2.04 -18.87 -17.95
CA SER A 331 -2.07 -19.30 -16.56
C SER A 331 -2.18 -18.09 -15.61
N GLU A 332 -2.78 -18.29 -14.44
CA GLU A 332 -2.90 -17.27 -13.40
C GLU A 332 -1.53 -16.68 -13.01
N GLY A 333 -0.50 -17.52 -12.91
CA GLY A 333 0.86 -17.08 -12.62
C GLY A 333 1.43 -16.12 -13.68
N ILE A 334 1.16 -16.36 -14.97
CA ILE A 334 1.60 -15.45 -16.05
C ILE A 334 0.81 -14.14 -16.00
N LYS A 335 -0.50 -14.18 -15.80
CA LYS A 335 -1.31 -12.97 -15.66
C LYS A 335 -0.86 -12.13 -14.47
N LYS A 336 -0.61 -12.77 -13.33
CA LYS A 336 -0.09 -12.12 -12.12
C LYS A 336 1.30 -11.51 -12.36
N LEU A 337 2.20 -12.25 -13.01
CA LEU A 337 3.53 -11.75 -13.35
C LEU A 337 3.43 -10.47 -14.20
N ILE A 338 2.62 -10.46 -15.26
CA ILE A 338 2.41 -9.32 -16.14
C ILE A 338 1.87 -8.12 -15.35
N SER A 339 0.87 -8.33 -14.50
CA SER A 339 0.26 -7.27 -13.67
C SER A 339 1.27 -6.67 -12.70
N ILE A 340 2.06 -7.50 -12.01
CA ILE A 340 3.09 -7.04 -11.09
C ILE A 340 4.21 -6.32 -11.83
N LEU A 341 4.65 -6.81 -12.99
CA LEU A 341 5.74 -6.20 -13.75
C LEU A 341 5.46 -4.74 -14.10
N SER A 342 4.21 -4.38 -14.43
CA SER A 342 3.87 -3.00 -14.76
C SER A 342 4.17 -2.04 -13.59
N ILE A 343 3.85 -2.46 -12.37
CA ILE A 343 4.08 -1.69 -11.14
C ILE A 343 5.56 -1.71 -10.75
N LEU A 344 6.25 -2.86 -10.90
CA LEU A 344 7.67 -2.97 -10.61
C LEU A 344 8.52 -2.12 -11.57
N ILE A 345 8.11 -1.95 -12.83
CA ILE A 345 8.76 -1.03 -13.78
C ILE A 345 8.65 0.41 -13.26
N ALA A 346 7.48 0.84 -12.78
CA ALA A 346 7.31 2.16 -12.20
C ALA A 346 8.20 2.33 -10.95
N MET A 347 8.16 1.38 -10.02
CA MET A 347 9.00 1.37 -8.80
C MET A 347 10.50 1.38 -9.13
N TYR A 348 10.93 0.66 -10.16
CA TYR A 348 12.34 0.63 -10.56
C TYR A 348 12.85 2.01 -10.99
N ASN A 349 12.01 2.82 -11.64
CA ASN A 349 12.39 4.09 -12.25
C ASN A 349 12.07 5.32 -11.39
N ASP A 350 11.08 5.25 -10.49
CA ASP A 350 10.61 6.40 -9.71
C ASP A 350 10.82 6.18 -8.19
N ALA A 351 11.54 7.11 -7.57
CA ALA A 351 11.86 7.09 -6.14
C ALA A 351 10.63 7.30 -5.23
N SER A 352 9.57 7.93 -5.74
CA SER A 352 8.33 8.20 -5.00
C SER A 352 7.29 7.09 -5.16
N VAL A 353 7.56 6.04 -5.94
CA VAL A 353 6.66 4.90 -6.05
C VAL A 353 6.90 3.92 -4.91
N CYS A 354 5.84 3.58 -4.18
CA CYS A 354 5.80 2.56 -3.14
C CYS A 354 4.81 1.46 -3.53
N VAL A 355 5.28 0.23 -3.60
CA VAL A 355 4.48 -0.94 -3.94
C VAL A 355 4.34 -1.83 -2.71
N ALA A 356 3.12 -2.13 -2.30
CA ALA A 356 2.81 -3.03 -1.20
C ALA A 356 2.04 -4.23 -1.75
N VAL A 357 2.63 -5.43 -1.68
CA VAL A 357 2.06 -6.66 -2.28
C VAL A 357 1.93 -7.76 -1.24
N ASP A 358 0.72 -8.28 -1.09
CA ASP A 358 0.49 -9.49 -0.29
C ASP A 358 0.74 -10.75 -1.16
N GLU A 359 1.36 -11.77 -0.54
CA GLU A 359 1.71 -13.03 -1.20
C GLU A 359 2.43 -12.82 -2.55
N PHE A 360 3.49 -12.01 -2.53
CA PHE A 360 4.25 -11.65 -3.74
C PHE A 360 4.76 -12.87 -4.51
N ASP A 361 5.06 -13.96 -3.80
CA ASP A 361 5.56 -15.23 -4.33
C ASP A 361 4.49 -16.11 -4.98
N ALA A 362 3.20 -15.86 -4.75
CA ALA A 362 2.15 -16.72 -5.30
C ALA A 362 2.16 -16.69 -6.84
N GLY A 363 2.32 -17.85 -7.45
CA GLY A 363 2.34 -18.02 -8.90
C GLY A 363 3.64 -17.61 -9.61
N ILE A 364 4.66 -17.15 -8.89
CA ILE A 364 5.98 -16.80 -9.45
C ILE A 364 6.98 -17.91 -9.09
N TYR A 365 7.74 -18.35 -10.08
CA TYR A 365 8.80 -19.34 -9.85
C TYR A 365 9.87 -18.76 -8.90
N GLU A 366 10.23 -19.52 -7.86
CA GLU A 366 11.04 -19.01 -6.74
C GLU A 366 12.41 -18.43 -7.15
N TYR A 367 13.07 -19.04 -8.16
CA TYR A 367 14.34 -18.54 -8.65
C TYR A 367 14.17 -17.16 -9.30
N LEU A 368 13.15 -17.01 -10.15
CA LEU A 368 12.81 -15.75 -10.81
C LEU A 368 12.47 -14.66 -9.79
N LEU A 369 11.70 -15.01 -8.76
CA LEU A 369 11.37 -14.11 -7.65
C LEU A 369 12.64 -13.56 -6.98
N GLY A 370 13.61 -14.44 -6.68
CA GLY A 370 14.89 -14.05 -6.08
C GLY A 370 15.68 -13.09 -6.97
N GLU A 371 15.77 -13.38 -8.28
CA GLU A 371 16.48 -12.52 -9.24
C GLU A 371 15.81 -11.15 -9.40
N ILE A 372 14.48 -11.09 -9.49
CA ILE A 372 13.73 -9.83 -9.54
C ILE A 372 14.02 -8.99 -8.31
N LEU A 373 13.91 -9.57 -7.10
CA LEU A 373 14.16 -8.85 -5.86
C LEU A 373 15.59 -8.34 -5.76
N ARG A 374 16.57 -9.13 -6.18
CA ARG A 374 17.99 -8.72 -6.20
C ARG A 374 18.20 -7.52 -7.14
N ILE A 375 17.65 -7.57 -8.35
CA ILE A 375 17.78 -6.48 -9.33
C ILE A 375 17.09 -5.20 -8.80
N LEU A 376 15.92 -5.33 -8.20
CA LEU A 376 15.20 -4.21 -7.59
C LEU A 376 16.01 -3.61 -6.44
N GLU A 377 16.65 -4.42 -5.58
CA GLU A 377 17.47 -3.96 -4.46
C GLU A 377 18.73 -3.22 -4.92
N GLU A 378 19.43 -3.76 -5.94
CA GLU A 378 20.71 -3.22 -6.43
C GLU A 378 20.56 -1.96 -7.27
N SER A 379 19.48 -1.83 -8.04
CA SER A 379 19.38 -0.84 -9.11
C SER A 379 18.06 -0.09 -9.18
N GLY A 380 17.05 -0.47 -8.41
CA GLY A 380 15.78 0.23 -8.35
C GLY A 380 15.85 1.54 -7.55
N ARG A 381 14.80 2.34 -7.60
CA ARG A 381 14.72 3.66 -6.94
C ARG A 381 13.59 3.77 -5.91
N GLY A 382 12.44 3.14 -6.15
CA GLY A 382 11.25 3.21 -5.31
C GLY A 382 11.28 2.30 -4.09
N GLN A 383 10.12 2.01 -3.54
CA GLN A 383 9.95 1.21 -2.33
C GLN A 383 9.08 -0.02 -2.61
N LEU A 384 9.47 -1.19 -2.08
CA LEU A 384 8.69 -2.42 -2.14
C LEU A 384 8.48 -2.98 -0.74
N ILE A 385 7.22 -3.18 -0.36
CA ILE A 385 6.81 -3.91 0.84
C ILE A 385 6.11 -5.18 0.34
N PHE A 386 6.55 -6.34 0.78
CA PHE A 386 5.91 -7.58 0.35
C PHE A 386 5.80 -8.59 1.48
N THR A 387 4.75 -9.39 1.43
CA THR A 387 4.67 -10.62 2.24
C THR A 387 5.01 -11.81 1.36
N SER A 388 5.62 -12.82 1.94
CA SER A 388 5.97 -14.06 1.22
C SER A 388 6.05 -15.25 2.16
N HIS A 389 5.77 -16.42 1.62
CA HIS A 389 6.02 -17.72 2.25
C HIS A 389 7.27 -18.41 1.69
N ASN A 390 7.75 -17.95 0.54
CA ASN A 390 8.94 -18.48 -0.10
C ASN A 390 10.20 -18.03 0.64
N LEU A 391 11.07 -18.98 0.97
CA LEU A 391 12.30 -18.70 1.73
C LEU A 391 13.48 -18.28 0.84
N ARG A 392 13.37 -18.35 -0.48
CA ARG A 392 14.44 -17.96 -1.42
C ARG A 392 14.88 -16.50 -1.27
N PRO A 393 13.97 -15.52 -1.13
CA PRO A 393 14.38 -14.14 -0.88
C PRO A 393 15.24 -13.93 0.37
N LEU A 394 15.09 -14.79 1.41
CA LEU A 394 15.92 -14.72 2.61
C LEU A 394 17.41 -15.05 2.36
N GLU A 395 17.73 -15.65 1.22
CA GLU A 395 19.10 -15.93 0.78
C GLU A 395 19.66 -14.84 -0.12
N MET A 396 18.79 -14.03 -0.74
CA MET A 396 19.16 -13.13 -1.84
C MET A 396 19.27 -11.67 -1.43
N ILE A 397 18.42 -11.21 -0.49
CA ILE A 397 18.34 -9.80 -0.09
C ILE A 397 18.99 -9.56 1.27
N ASP A 398 19.39 -8.29 1.54
CA ASP A 398 20.05 -7.92 2.80
C ASP A 398 19.12 -8.23 4.00
N PRO A 399 19.62 -8.90 5.05
CA PRO A 399 18.85 -9.19 6.27
C PRO A 399 18.19 -7.99 6.93
N LYS A 400 18.73 -6.78 6.77
CA LYS A 400 18.10 -5.53 7.27
C LYS A 400 16.75 -5.23 6.61
N ASN A 401 16.51 -5.79 5.42
CA ASN A 401 15.31 -5.61 4.61
C ASN A 401 14.23 -6.66 4.92
N ILE A 402 14.43 -7.48 5.95
CA ILE A 402 13.48 -8.52 6.36
C ILE A 402 13.00 -8.26 7.79
N VAL A 403 11.70 -8.40 7.95
CA VAL A 403 10.97 -8.37 9.23
C VAL A 403 10.23 -9.68 9.41
N PHE A 404 10.23 -10.19 10.61
CA PHE A 404 9.51 -11.41 10.99
C PHE A 404 8.35 -11.06 11.92
N THR A 405 7.22 -11.73 11.69
CA THR A 405 6.10 -11.66 12.63
C THR A 405 6.30 -12.63 13.76
N THR A 406 5.84 -12.25 14.96
CA THR A 406 5.92 -13.06 16.18
C THR A 406 4.55 -13.61 16.56
N THR A 407 4.49 -14.54 17.51
CA THR A 407 3.24 -14.98 18.14
C THR A 407 2.71 -13.95 19.15
N ASN A 408 3.56 -13.02 19.63
CA ASN A 408 3.18 -11.98 20.58
C ASN A 408 2.40 -10.85 19.89
N PRO A 409 1.11 -10.61 20.20
CA PRO A 409 0.34 -9.57 19.56
C PRO A 409 0.79 -8.14 19.92
N GLU A 410 1.47 -7.95 21.05
CA GLU A 410 1.95 -6.65 21.56
C GLU A 410 3.32 -6.24 20.98
N ASN A 411 4.05 -7.19 20.38
CA ASN A 411 5.32 -6.95 19.71
C ASN A 411 5.37 -7.78 18.44
N ARG A 412 4.50 -7.40 17.48
CA ARG A 412 4.18 -8.25 16.33
C ARG A 412 5.30 -8.34 15.31
N TYR A 413 6.11 -7.30 15.13
CA TYR A 413 7.11 -7.24 14.07
C TYR A 413 8.50 -7.05 14.64
N ILE A 414 9.43 -7.97 14.33
CA ILE A 414 10.82 -7.92 14.80
C ILE A 414 11.80 -8.16 13.66
N ARG A 415 13.02 -7.68 13.85
CA ARG A 415 14.18 -8.09 13.03
C ARG A 415 15.01 -9.09 13.82
N LEU A 416 15.53 -10.11 13.14
CA LEU A 416 16.42 -11.07 13.79
C LEU A 416 17.78 -10.46 14.04
N ASP A 417 18.32 -10.67 15.25
CA ASP A 417 19.66 -10.20 15.61
C ASP A 417 20.74 -10.75 14.69
N ARG A 418 21.76 -9.94 14.40
CA ARG A 418 22.88 -10.32 13.52
C ARG A 418 23.86 -11.31 14.18
N SER A 419 23.71 -11.61 15.46
CA SER A 419 24.60 -12.46 16.26
C SER A 419 24.41 -13.95 15.99
N GLY A 420 24.78 -14.43 14.80
CA GLY A 420 24.75 -15.86 14.48
C GLY A 420 25.34 -16.13 13.09
N GLY A 421 26.23 -17.10 12.96
CA GLY A 421 26.74 -17.55 11.67
C GLY A 421 25.65 -18.18 10.80
N GLY A 422 25.83 -18.18 9.49
CA GLY A 422 24.90 -18.71 8.50
C GLY A 422 24.05 -17.63 7.81
N ASN A 423 23.32 -18.03 6.75
CA ASN A 423 22.43 -17.14 6.03
C ASN A 423 21.13 -16.89 6.82
N LEU A 424 20.34 -15.90 6.41
CA LEU A 424 19.13 -15.51 7.13
C LEU A 424 18.07 -16.63 7.13
N ARG A 425 17.97 -17.39 6.04
CA ARG A 425 17.07 -18.55 5.93
C ARG A 425 17.37 -19.60 7.00
N ASP A 426 18.65 -20.00 7.14
CA ASP A 426 19.05 -21.00 8.15
C ASP A 426 18.78 -20.51 9.56
N ARG A 427 19.02 -19.23 9.83
CA ARG A 427 18.71 -18.60 11.12
C ARG A 427 17.21 -18.60 11.39
N TYR A 428 16.39 -18.26 10.40
CA TYR A 428 14.93 -18.29 10.53
C TYR A 428 14.42 -19.71 10.80
N ILE A 429 14.88 -20.71 10.04
CA ILE A 429 14.50 -22.12 10.25
C ILE A 429 14.94 -22.61 11.65
N ARG A 430 16.16 -22.24 12.08
CA ARG A 430 16.63 -22.57 13.43
C ARG A 430 15.78 -21.92 14.51
N SER A 431 15.40 -20.66 14.34
CA SER A 431 14.55 -19.93 15.29
C SER A 431 13.17 -20.55 15.45
N ILE A 432 12.60 -21.10 14.36
CA ILE A 432 11.35 -21.85 14.40
C ILE A 432 11.53 -23.20 15.09
N SER A 433 12.63 -23.92 14.80
CA SER A 433 12.82 -25.31 15.24
C SER A 433 13.35 -25.44 16.66
N VAL A 434 14.23 -24.54 17.09
CA VAL A 434 14.97 -24.63 18.37
C VAL A 434 14.50 -23.59 19.38
N GLY A 435 13.89 -22.48 18.91
CA GLY A 435 13.56 -21.32 19.73
C GLY A 435 14.82 -20.57 20.20
N GLY A 436 14.76 -19.93 21.38
CA GLY A 436 15.90 -19.21 21.98
C GLY A 436 15.95 -17.72 21.65
N GLN A 437 14.90 -17.17 21.00
CA GLN A 437 14.71 -15.75 20.80
C GLN A 437 13.83 -15.15 21.91
N LYS A 438 13.92 -13.82 22.11
CA LYS A 438 13.06 -13.13 23.08
C LYS A 438 11.57 -13.26 22.74
N GLU A 439 11.25 -13.29 21.45
CA GLU A 439 9.90 -13.44 20.94
C GLU A 439 9.80 -14.74 20.13
N GLU A 440 8.71 -15.46 20.32
CA GLU A 440 8.43 -16.70 19.60
C GLU A 440 7.93 -16.37 18.17
N LEU A 441 8.57 -16.95 17.15
CA LEU A 441 8.22 -16.72 15.75
C LEU A 441 7.15 -17.68 15.21
N TYR A 442 6.98 -18.83 15.86
CA TYR A 442 6.11 -19.89 15.40
C TYR A 442 5.46 -20.62 16.58
N GLY A 443 4.14 -20.70 16.59
CA GLY A 443 3.40 -21.52 17.55
C GLY A 443 3.67 -23.00 17.30
N TYR A 444 4.23 -23.68 18.29
CA TYR A 444 4.62 -25.09 18.18
C TYR A 444 3.44 -25.97 17.77
N THR A 445 3.63 -26.78 16.74
CA THR A 445 2.68 -27.82 16.31
C THR A 445 3.25 -29.19 16.65
N ASN A 446 2.49 -30.01 17.41
CA ASN A 446 2.89 -31.36 17.77
C ASN A 446 2.49 -32.35 16.63
N PRO A 447 3.44 -32.98 15.91
CA PRO A 447 3.13 -33.92 14.83
C PRO A 447 2.26 -35.12 15.28
N LEU A 448 2.41 -35.57 16.55
CA LEU A 448 1.61 -36.66 17.08
C LEU A 448 0.16 -36.24 17.29
N GLU A 449 -0.09 -35.00 17.73
CA GLU A 449 -1.44 -34.47 17.90
C GLU A 449 -2.10 -34.26 16.55
N ILE A 450 -1.37 -33.76 15.56
CA ILE A 450 -1.85 -33.63 14.17
C ILE A 450 -2.26 -35.01 13.63
N ALA A 451 -1.40 -36.02 13.75
CA ALA A 451 -1.70 -37.39 13.31
C ALA A 451 -2.92 -37.98 14.03
N ARG A 452 -3.08 -37.69 15.33
CA ARG A 452 -4.25 -38.09 16.12
C ARG A 452 -5.53 -37.38 15.61
N ALA A 453 -5.46 -36.06 15.35
CA ALA A 453 -6.57 -35.29 14.85
C ALA A 453 -7.04 -35.81 13.48
N PHE A 454 -6.15 -36.10 12.54
CA PHE A 454 -6.49 -36.72 11.26
C PHE A 454 -7.22 -38.07 11.41
N ARG A 455 -6.77 -38.93 12.33
CA ARG A 455 -7.43 -40.21 12.61
C ARG A 455 -8.83 -40.03 13.20
N LEU A 456 -9.01 -39.05 14.08
CA LEU A 456 -10.31 -38.75 14.68
C LEU A 456 -11.28 -38.15 13.65
N ALA A 457 -10.81 -37.23 12.82
CA ALA A 457 -11.63 -36.61 11.79
C ALA A 457 -12.14 -37.64 10.76
N GLY A 458 -11.29 -38.62 10.36
CA GLY A 458 -11.72 -39.70 9.47
C GLY A 458 -12.78 -40.63 10.08
N ARG A 459 -12.91 -40.70 11.40
CA ARG A 459 -13.95 -41.50 12.09
C ARG A 459 -15.26 -40.75 12.31
N CYS A 460 -15.23 -39.43 12.32
CA CYS A 460 -16.45 -38.61 12.47
C CYS A 460 -17.42 -38.74 11.27
N GLY A 461 -16.96 -39.25 10.10
CA GLY A 461 -17.77 -39.53 8.90
C GLY A 461 -18.46 -40.91 8.92
N ASP A 462 -17.98 -41.83 9.76
CA ASP A 462 -18.48 -43.24 9.76
C ASP A 462 -19.61 -43.43 10.79
N GLY A 463 -20.52 -42.54 10.97
CA GLY A 463 -21.81 -42.62 11.70
C GLY A 463 -22.16 -43.93 12.43
N LYS A 464 -21.22 -44.60 13.12
CA LYS A 464 -21.45 -45.74 13.98
C LYS A 464 -20.93 -45.43 15.37
N SER A 465 -21.89 -45.00 16.21
CA SER A 465 -21.81 -45.01 17.66
C SER A 465 -21.51 -46.41 18.20
#